data_e35e749a0880491bb8fc60493ae1d1a8
#
_entry.id   e35e749a0880491bb8fc60493ae1d1a8
#
_cell.length_a   1.000
_cell.length_b   1.000
_cell.length_c   1.000
_cell.angle_alpha   90.00
_cell.angle_beta   90.00
_cell.angle_gamma   90.00
#
_symmetry.space_group_name_H-M   'P 1'
#
loop_
_entity.id
_entity.type
_entity.pdbx_description
1 polymer ?
#
loop_
_entity_poly.entity_id
_entity_poly.type
_entity_poly.pdbx_seq_one_letter_code
_entity_poly.pdbx_strand_id
1 'polypeptide(L)' 'MYKRQEKKISKLSVGEAVMQMELSGQKFLVFRNEKDDGVNVVYLREDGNIGWIDPNNGK' A
#
# COMPACT_ATOMS: atom_id res chain seq x y z
N MET A 1 -22.61 6.42 6.84
CA MET A 1 -22.02 7.76 6.90
C MET A 1 -20.52 7.68 6.65
N TYR A 2 -20.00 8.62 5.90
CA TYR A 2 -18.59 8.60 5.51
C TYR A 2 -17.79 9.47 6.46
N LYS A 3 -16.60 8.97 6.81
CA LYS A 3 -15.65 9.74 7.59
C LYS A 3 -14.37 9.91 6.80
N ARG A 4 -13.94 11.14 6.67
CA ARG A 4 -12.70 11.43 5.96
C ARG A 4 -11.52 11.24 6.91
N GLN A 5 -10.53 10.52 6.45
CA GLN A 5 -9.28 10.35 7.18
C GLN A 5 -8.15 10.87 6.32
N GLU A 6 -7.31 11.67 6.92
CA GLU A 6 -6.12 12.17 6.26
C GLU A 6 -4.94 11.36 6.75
N LYS A 7 -4.28 10.68 5.83
CA LYS A 7 -3.13 9.87 6.18
C LYS A 7 -1.97 10.28 5.32
N LYS A 8 -0.80 10.29 5.93
CA LYS A 8 0.42 10.59 5.22
C LYS A 8 0.81 9.37 4.39
N ILE A 9 1.10 9.61 3.11
CA ILE A 9 1.52 8.53 2.21
C ILE A 9 3.03 8.60 2.08
N SER A 10 3.69 7.57 2.59
CA SER A 10 5.15 7.51 2.57
C SER A 10 5.64 6.94 1.26
N LYS A 11 6.84 7.35 0.85
CA LYS A 11 7.49 6.82 -0.33
C LYS A 11 8.31 5.61 0.10
N LEU A 12 7.96 4.44 -0.40
CA LEU A 12 8.53 3.17 0.02
C LEU A 12 8.71 2.25 -1.17
N SER A 13 9.55 1.24 -1.01
CA SER A 13 9.56 0.12 -1.92
C SER A 13 8.39 -0.81 -1.56
N VAL A 14 8.06 -1.72 -2.48
CA VAL A 14 6.99 -2.68 -2.22
C VAL A 14 7.32 -3.53 -1.00
N GLY A 15 8.57 -3.99 -0.89
CA GLY A 15 8.97 -4.78 0.25
C GLY A 15 8.84 -4.05 1.57
N GLU A 16 9.24 -2.77 1.58
CA GLU A 16 9.11 -1.95 2.78
C GLU A 16 7.65 -1.73 3.13
N ALA A 17 6.81 -1.55 2.11
CA ALA A 17 5.38 -1.34 2.35
C ALA A 17 4.75 -2.56 2.99
N VAL A 18 5.12 -3.75 2.51
CA VAL A 18 4.62 -5.00 3.11
C VAL A 18 5.05 -5.10 4.56
N MET A 19 6.32 -4.80 4.83
CA MET A 19 6.83 -4.84 6.19
C MET A 19 6.09 -3.87 7.10
N GLN A 20 5.88 -2.64 6.63
CA GLN A 20 5.17 -1.64 7.40
C GLN A 20 3.73 -2.07 7.67
N MET A 21 3.09 -2.66 6.68
CA MET A 21 1.73 -3.16 6.84
C MET A 21 1.67 -4.19 7.96
N GLU A 22 2.61 -5.13 7.95
CA GLU A 22 2.63 -6.19 8.94
C GLU A 22 2.95 -5.66 10.34
N LEU A 23 3.90 -4.74 10.42
CA LEU A 23 4.29 -4.18 11.71
C LEU A 23 3.17 -3.35 12.33
N SER A 24 2.36 -2.69 11.52
CA SER A 24 1.27 -1.87 12.01
C SER A 24 0.02 -2.66 12.32
N GLY A 25 0.00 -3.95 11.98
CA GLY A 25 -1.17 -4.78 12.19
C GLY A 25 -2.32 -4.47 11.25
N GLN A 26 -2.04 -3.73 10.20
CA GLN A 26 -3.07 -3.37 9.22
C GLN A 26 -3.19 -4.46 8.16
N LYS A 27 -4.34 -4.52 7.52
CA LYS A 27 -4.57 -5.49 6.46
C LYS A 27 -4.31 -4.89 5.08
N PHE A 28 -4.00 -3.62 5.02
CA PHE A 28 -3.63 -2.96 3.78
C PHE A 28 -2.78 -1.75 4.10
N LEU A 29 -2.05 -1.28 3.09
CA LEU A 29 -1.26 -0.07 3.22
C LEU A 29 -1.19 0.63 1.87
N VAL A 30 -1.48 1.93 1.87
CA VAL A 30 -1.33 2.77 0.70
C VAL A 30 0.02 3.47 0.81
N PHE A 31 0.80 3.42 -0.27
CA PHE A 31 2.14 4.01 -0.25
C PHE A 31 2.47 4.55 -1.63
N ARG A 32 3.51 5.36 -1.69
CA ARG A 32 4.03 5.87 -2.96
C ARG A 32 5.25 5.06 -3.31
N ASN A 33 5.21 4.44 -4.49
CA ASN A 33 6.31 3.57 -4.93
C ASN A 33 7.53 4.43 -5.24
N GLU A 34 8.66 4.09 -4.64
CA GLU A 34 9.87 4.90 -4.80
C GLU A 34 10.43 4.86 -6.21
N LYS A 35 10.04 3.85 -7.00
CA LYS A 35 10.58 3.72 -8.35
C LYS A 35 9.95 4.72 -9.32
N ASP A 36 8.65 4.91 -9.25
CA ASP A 36 7.96 5.75 -10.23
C ASP A 36 7.10 6.82 -9.56
N ASP A 37 7.16 6.91 -8.25
CA ASP A 37 6.41 7.90 -7.49
C ASP A 37 4.90 7.73 -7.60
N GLY A 38 4.46 6.58 -8.08
CA GLY A 38 3.04 6.29 -8.22
C GLY A 38 2.45 5.76 -6.93
N VAL A 39 1.15 6.00 -6.76
CA VAL A 39 0.44 5.50 -5.58
C VAL A 39 0.14 4.03 -5.78
N ASN A 40 0.51 3.21 -4.81
CA ASN A 40 0.30 1.77 -4.84
C ASN A 40 -0.37 1.33 -3.55
N VAL A 41 -0.94 0.13 -3.58
CA VAL A 41 -1.57 -0.47 -2.41
C VAL A 41 -1.07 -1.90 -2.27
N VAL A 42 -0.69 -2.28 -1.05
CA VAL A 42 -0.48 -3.69 -0.72
C VAL A 42 -1.55 -4.08 0.29
N TYR A 43 -1.97 -5.33 0.22
CA TYR A 43 -3.03 -5.79 1.11
C TYR A 43 -2.86 -7.27 1.37
N LEU A 44 -3.42 -7.70 2.50
CA LEU A 44 -3.38 -9.12 2.89
C LEU A 44 -4.57 -9.82 2.27
N ARG A 45 -4.29 -10.83 1.45
CA ARG A 45 -5.32 -11.63 0.83
C ARG A 45 -5.88 -12.65 1.82
N GLU A 46 -7.05 -13.16 1.50
CA GLU A 46 -7.68 -14.14 2.37
C GLU A 46 -6.90 -15.45 2.42
N ASP A 47 -6.13 -15.72 1.37
CA ASP A 47 -5.33 -16.95 1.32
C ASP A 47 -3.98 -16.80 2.01
N GLY A 48 -3.75 -15.68 2.67
CA GLY A 48 -2.51 -15.44 3.39
C GLY A 48 -1.40 -14.83 2.56
N ASN A 49 -1.64 -14.65 1.28
CA ASN A 49 -0.67 -14.00 0.40
C ASN A 49 -0.87 -12.49 0.40
N ILE A 50 0.13 -11.79 -0.11
CA ILE A 50 0.08 -10.34 -0.22
C ILE A 50 -0.32 -9.96 -1.64
N GLY A 51 -1.32 -9.10 -1.76
CA GLY A 51 -1.71 -8.54 -3.04
C GLY A 51 -1.08 -7.18 -3.23
N TRP A 52 -0.80 -6.84 -4.48
CA TRP A 52 -0.20 -5.55 -4.81
C TRP A 52 -0.99 -4.94 -5.95
N ILE A 53 -1.49 -3.74 -5.72
CA ILE A 53 -2.25 -3.00 -6.71
C ILE A 53 -1.46 -1.78 -7.13
N ASP A 54 -1.20 -1.69 -8.42
CA ASP A 54 -0.54 -0.54 -9.02
C ASP A 54 -1.52 0.09 -10.00
N PRO A 55 -2.26 1.11 -9.57
CA PRO A 55 -3.27 1.72 -10.45
C PRO A 55 -2.66 2.57 -11.56
N ASN A 56 -1.38 2.84 -11.48
CA ASN A 56 -0.70 3.58 -12.53
C ASN A 56 -0.31 2.61 -13.64
N ASN A 57 -1.15 2.50 -14.65
CA ASN A 57 -0.91 1.54 -15.72
C ASN A 57 -0.21 2.18 -16.91
N GLY A 58 0.39 3.23 -16.68
CA GLY A 58 1.17 3.84 -17.70
C GLY A 58 0.34 4.37 -18.82
N LYS A 59 0.34 4.02 -18.60
CA LYS A 59 0.10 4.11 -19.62
C LYS A 59 0.39 4.09 -19.97
#